data_e3a1e38c21b9ca0a327a2de6b878aa54
#
_entry.id   e3a1e38c21b9ca0a327a2de6b878aa54
#
_cell.length_a   1.000
_cell.length_b   1.000
_cell.length_c   1.000
_cell.angle_alpha   90.00
_cell.angle_beta   90.00
_cell.angle_gamma   90.00
#
_symmetry.space_group_name_H-M   'P 1'
#
loop_
_entity.id
_entity.type
_entity.pdbx_description
1 polymer ?
#
loop_
_entity_poly.entity_id
_entity_poly.type
_entity_poly.pdbx_seq_one_letter_code
_entity_poly.pdbx_strand_id
1 'polypeptide(L)'
;MRELKIGFLQQHNVEDIKNNIERLAEGITNLAQRGAELVILQELHNSLYFCQTEDVNKFDLAETIPGPSTGFYGELARGLGIVIVTSLFEKRAPGLYHNTAVVIEKDGSIAGKYRKMHIPDDPAYYEKFYFTPGDLGFHPIDTSVGRLGVLVCWDQWYPEAARLMALQGADMLIYPTAIGYESSDTDEEKQRQREAWTTAMRGHAVANGLPVIAVNRVGHEPDPSEQTQGIQFWGSSFVAGPQGELLYRACDNDEDSVILSINLDHSENVRRWWPFLRDRRIDEYGEITKRFID
;
A
#
# COMPACT_ATOMS: atom_id res chain seq x y z
N MET A 1 25.65 4.50 8.79
CA MET A 1 24.20 4.39 9.02
C MET A 1 23.53 4.50 7.66
N ARG A 2 22.74 3.50 7.30
CA ARG A 2 21.96 3.50 6.06
C ARG A 2 20.64 4.18 6.32
N GLU A 3 20.62 5.50 6.18
CA GLU A 3 19.39 6.29 6.23
C GLU A 3 18.77 6.37 4.85
N LEU A 4 17.46 6.16 4.76
CA LEU A 4 16.66 6.31 3.55
C LEU A 4 15.61 7.39 3.77
N LYS A 5 15.58 8.40 2.91
CA LYS A 5 14.52 9.40 2.90
C LYS A 5 13.34 8.89 2.08
N ILE A 6 12.25 8.59 2.75
CA ILE A 6 11.00 8.21 2.12
C ILE A 6 10.03 9.37 2.07
N GLY A 7 9.20 9.39 1.03
CA GLY A 7 8.04 10.27 0.93
C GLY A 7 6.77 9.47 0.67
N PHE A 8 5.63 10.01 1.07
CA PHE A 8 4.33 9.49 0.64
C PHE A 8 3.32 10.63 0.45
N LEU A 9 2.31 10.34 -0.36
CA LEU A 9 1.21 11.24 -0.63
C LEU A 9 -0.10 10.62 -0.14
N GLN A 10 -0.76 11.30 0.79
CA GLN A 10 -2.13 11.05 1.20
C GLN A 10 -3.01 12.03 0.44
N GLN A 11 -3.69 11.58 -0.62
CA GLN A 11 -4.44 12.43 -1.53
C GLN A 11 -5.94 12.13 -1.47
N HIS A 12 -6.75 13.20 -1.57
CA HIS A 12 -8.17 13.12 -1.89
C HIS A 12 -8.34 13.06 -3.41
N ASN A 13 -8.94 11.99 -3.91
CA ASN A 13 -9.19 11.84 -5.33
C ASN A 13 -10.51 12.48 -5.75
N VAL A 14 -10.52 12.97 -6.99
CA VAL A 14 -11.70 13.53 -7.66
C VAL A 14 -12.06 12.68 -8.89
N GLU A 15 -13.20 12.93 -9.50
CA GLU A 15 -13.67 12.18 -10.68
C GLU A 15 -12.74 12.35 -11.90
N ASP A 16 -12.13 13.53 -12.05
CA ASP A 16 -11.18 13.81 -13.13
C ASP A 16 -9.84 13.09 -12.89
N ILE A 17 -9.66 11.98 -13.60
CA ILE A 17 -8.45 11.13 -13.56
C ILE A 17 -7.19 11.95 -13.90
N LYS A 18 -7.29 12.83 -14.89
CA LYS A 18 -6.15 13.65 -15.32
C LYS A 18 -5.70 14.57 -14.19
N ASN A 19 -6.66 15.20 -13.52
CA ASN A 19 -6.39 16.06 -12.36
C ASN A 19 -5.70 15.26 -11.23
N ASN A 20 -6.18 14.05 -10.91
CA ASN A 20 -5.56 13.21 -9.90
C ASN A 20 -4.08 12.90 -10.23
N ILE A 21 -3.80 12.52 -11.48
CA ILE A 21 -2.45 12.20 -11.94
C ILE A 21 -1.54 13.43 -11.91
N GLU A 22 -2.02 14.60 -12.36
CA GLU A 22 -1.26 15.85 -12.36
C GLU A 22 -0.88 16.27 -10.93
N ARG A 23 -1.82 16.21 -9.99
CA ARG A 23 -1.58 16.52 -8.57
C ARG A 23 -0.59 15.55 -7.94
N LEU A 24 -0.70 14.23 -8.25
CA LEU A 24 0.29 13.25 -7.81
C LEU A 24 1.68 13.56 -8.36
N ALA A 25 1.79 13.91 -9.64
CA ALA A 25 3.09 14.26 -10.25
C ALA A 25 3.72 15.49 -9.62
N GLU A 26 2.93 16.51 -9.31
CA GLU A 26 3.38 17.69 -8.56
C GLU A 26 3.86 17.33 -7.16
N GLY A 27 3.08 16.52 -6.43
CA GLY A 27 3.43 16.04 -5.10
C GLY A 27 4.71 15.20 -5.10
N ILE A 28 4.85 14.25 -6.03
CA ILE A 28 6.06 13.44 -6.22
C ILE A 28 7.28 14.34 -6.50
N THR A 29 7.12 15.32 -7.40
CA THR A 29 8.18 16.27 -7.73
C THR A 29 8.61 17.07 -6.52
N ASN A 30 7.66 17.58 -5.73
CA ASN A 30 7.95 18.31 -4.50
C ASN A 30 8.72 17.44 -3.49
N LEU A 31 8.28 16.19 -3.26
CA LEU A 31 8.95 15.26 -2.36
C LEU A 31 10.39 14.97 -2.83
N ALA A 32 10.60 14.73 -4.12
CA ALA A 32 11.92 14.50 -4.70
C ALA A 32 12.85 15.71 -4.51
N GLN A 33 12.35 16.94 -4.74
CA GLN A 33 13.10 18.19 -4.51
C GLN A 33 13.49 18.38 -3.04
N ARG A 34 12.70 17.86 -2.11
CA ARG A 34 12.99 17.84 -0.67
C ARG A 34 13.93 16.71 -0.27
N GLY A 35 14.33 15.86 -1.24
CA GLY A 35 15.32 14.81 -1.09
C GLY A 35 14.77 13.42 -0.83
N ALA A 36 13.50 13.14 -1.13
CA ALA A 36 12.97 11.77 -1.09
C ALA A 36 13.68 10.90 -2.13
N GLU A 37 14.06 9.70 -1.74
CA GLU A 37 14.68 8.67 -2.58
C GLU A 37 13.67 7.59 -3.00
N LEU A 38 12.61 7.43 -2.20
CA LEU A 38 11.47 6.54 -2.40
C LEU A 38 10.19 7.33 -2.16
N VAL A 39 9.25 7.28 -3.11
CA VAL A 39 7.92 7.87 -2.95
C VAL A 39 6.85 6.80 -3.10
N ILE A 40 5.89 6.79 -2.18
CA ILE A 40 4.82 5.79 -2.09
C ILE A 40 3.47 6.48 -2.30
N LEU A 41 2.66 5.91 -3.20
CA LEU A 41 1.32 6.36 -3.50
C LEU A 41 0.28 5.44 -2.84
N GLN A 42 -0.94 5.93 -2.69
CA GLN A 42 -2.08 5.17 -2.19
C GLN A 42 -2.59 4.12 -3.19
N GLU A 43 -3.47 3.25 -2.78
CA GLU A 43 -4.07 2.21 -3.63
C GLU A 43 -4.95 2.81 -4.73
N LEU A 44 -4.85 2.27 -5.97
CA LEU A 44 -5.65 2.66 -7.15
C LEU A 44 -5.72 4.18 -7.36
N HIS A 45 -4.61 4.85 -7.15
CA HIS A 45 -4.47 6.30 -6.94
C HIS A 45 -4.89 7.19 -8.11
N ASN A 46 -5.07 6.66 -9.32
CA ASN A 46 -5.39 7.47 -10.50
C ASN A 46 -6.86 7.91 -10.56
N SER A 47 -7.78 7.19 -9.94
CA SER A 47 -9.24 7.42 -10.04
C SER A 47 -9.90 7.49 -8.68
N LEU A 48 -11.18 7.87 -8.66
CA LEU A 48 -12.06 7.53 -7.54
C LEU A 48 -12.02 6.03 -7.29
N TYR A 49 -12.26 5.63 -6.05
CA TYR A 49 -12.37 4.22 -5.69
C TYR A 49 -13.67 3.65 -6.27
N PHE A 50 -13.53 2.97 -7.40
CA PHE A 50 -14.66 2.49 -8.22
C PHE A 50 -15.31 1.21 -7.71
N CYS A 51 -14.68 0.50 -6.76
CA CYS A 51 -15.22 -0.76 -6.23
C CYS A 51 -16.38 -0.55 -5.24
N GLN A 52 -16.92 0.66 -5.11
CA GLN A 52 -18.10 0.95 -4.32
C GLN A 52 -19.36 0.25 -4.86
N THR A 53 -19.38 -0.03 -6.16
CA THR A 53 -20.47 -0.72 -6.88
C THR A 53 -19.91 -1.70 -7.91
N GLU A 54 -20.74 -2.63 -8.35
CA GLU A 54 -20.42 -3.56 -9.44
C GLU A 54 -20.87 -2.96 -10.78
N ASP A 55 -19.94 -2.36 -11.52
CA ASP A 55 -20.20 -1.71 -12.81
C ASP A 55 -19.21 -2.20 -13.87
N VAL A 56 -19.71 -2.93 -14.88
CA VAL A 56 -18.89 -3.48 -15.97
C VAL A 56 -18.16 -2.40 -16.78
N ASN A 57 -18.65 -1.16 -16.83
CA ASN A 57 -18.00 -0.08 -17.55
C ASN A 57 -16.69 0.38 -16.87
N LYS A 58 -16.53 0.12 -15.57
CA LYS A 58 -15.31 0.45 -14.84
C LYS A 58 -14.11 -0.40 -15.26
N PHE A 59 -14.32 -1.54 -15.93
CA PHE A 59 -13.22 -2.30 -16.53
C PHE A 59 -12.44 -1.52 -17.61
N ASP A 60 -13.04 -0.46 -18.17
CA ASP A 60 -12.35 0.43 -19.12
C ASP A 60 -11.27 1.29 -18.46
N LEU A 61 -11.25 1.38 -17.11
CA LEU A 61 -10.18 2.03 -16.35
C LEU A 61 -8.91 1.18 -16.28
N ALA A 62 -9.01 -0.11 -16.60
CA ALA A 62 -7.87 -1.04 -16.49
C ALA A 62 -6.87 -0.85 -17.63
N GLU A 63 -5.60 -0.92 -17.29
CA GLU A 63 -4.49 -0.78 -18.24
C GLU A 63 -3.54 -1.99 -18.18
N THR A 64 -2.80 -2.24 -19.26
CA THR A 64 -1.74 -3.24 -19.24
C THR A 64 -0.56 -2.79 -18.40
N ILE A 65 0.23 -3.73 -17.89
CA ILE A 65 1.51 -3.45 -17.24
C ILE A 65 2.61 -4.23 -18.00
N PRO A 66 3.51 -3.52 -18.74
CA PRO A 66 3.61 -2.06 -18.92
C PRO A 66 2.43 -1.44 -19.67
N GLY A 67 2.14 -0.18 -19.35
CA GLY A 67 1.04 0.59 -19.92
C GLY A 67 1.21 2.10 -19.71
N PRO A 68 0.16 2.89 -19.97
CA PRO A 68 0.22 4.36 -19.90
C PRO A 68 0.73 4.89 -18.56
N SER A 69 0.18 4.41 -17.44
CA SER A 69 0.60 4.89 -16.10
C SER A 69 2.03 4.49 -15.78
N THR A 70 2.43 3.24 -16.07
CA THR A 70 3.82 2.84 -15.81
C THR A 70 4.81 3.60 -16.71
N GLY A 71 4.40 3.97 -17.92
CA GLY A 71 5.19 4.86 -18.78
C GLY A 71 5.34 6.25 -18.18
N PHE A 72 4.24 6.87 -17.77
CA PHE A 72 4.21 8.20 -17.17
C PHE A 72 5.04 8.28 -15.88
N TYR A 73 4.78 7.40 -14.91
CA TYR A 73 5.54 7.37 -13.65
C TYR A 73 6.99 6.93 -13.86
N GLY A 74 7.28 6.12 -14.89
CA GLY A 74 8.63 5.76 -15.30
C GLY A 74 9.45 6.94 -15.77
N GLU A 75 8.89 7.80 -16.63
CA GLU A 75 9.55 9.06 -17.05
C GLU A 75 9.76 10.00 -15.86
N LEU A 76 8.77 10.10 -14.96
CA LEU A 76 8.87 10.92 -13.75
C LEU A 76 9.97 10.40 -12.81
N ALA A 77 10.00 9.09 -12.54
CA ALA A 77 11.02 8.43 -11.71
C ALA A 77 12.44 8.67 -12.26
N ARG A 78 12.62 8.50 -13.59
CA ARG A 78 13.88 8.74 -14.28
C ARG A 78 14.29 10.21 -14.21
N GLY A 79 13.37 11.13 -14.45
CA GLY A 79 13.65 12.57 -14.43
C GLY A 79 14.05 13.08 -13.05
N LEU A 80 13.50 12.48 -11.99
CA LEU A 80 13.74 12.87 -10.60
C LEU A 80 14.82 12.01 -9.90
N GLY A 81 15.20 10.87 -10.47
CA GLY A 81 16.17 9.94 -9.90
C GLY A 81 15.70 9.24 -8.63
N ILE A 82 14.42 8.92 -8.51
CA ILE A 82 13.78 8.32 -7.34
C ILE A 82 13.08 6.99 -7.67
N VAL A 83 12.87 6.16 -6.66
CA VAL A 83 12.01 4.98 -6.76
C VAL A 83 10.57 5.37 -6.45
N ILE A 84 9.60 4.84 -7.21
CA ILE A 84 8.16 5.11 -6.98
C ILE A 84 7.41 3.78 -6.78
N VAL A 85 6.59 3.70 -5.75
CA VAL A 85 5.61 2.62 -5.54
C VAL A 85 4.23 3.13 -5.94
N THR A 86 3.66 2.53 -6.99
CA THR A 86 2.33 2.82 -7.52
C THR A 86 1.35 1.71 -7.22
N SER A 87 0.04 1.92 -7.43
CA SER A 87 -1.01 0.90 -7.36
C SER A 87 -2.03 1.15 -8.46
N LEU A 88 -2.23 0.16 -9.33
CA LEU A 88 -2.93 0.30 -10.59
C LEU A 88 -3.97 -0.82 -10.81
N PHE A 89 -4.98 -0.54 -11.62
CA PHE A 89 -5.92 -1.53 -12.12
C PHE A 89 -5.30 -2.23 -13.36
N GLU A 90 -4.76 -3.43 -13.17
CA GLU A 90 -4.07 -4.19 -14.22
C GLU A 90 -5.06 -4.97 -15.08
N LYS A 91 -5.06 -4.74 -16.40
CA LYS A 91 -5.63 -5.64 -17.41
C LYS A 91 -4.55 -6.61 -17.86
N ARG A 92 -4.52 -7.81 -17.28
CA ARG A 92 -3.53 -8.85 -17.64
C ARG A 92 -3.83 -9.51 -18.97
N ALA A 93 -5.12 -9.78 -19.20
CA ALA A 93 -5.65 -10.40 -20.40
C ALA A 93 -7.13 -10.06 -20.55
N PRO A 94 -7.78 -10.34 -21.70
CA PRO A 94 -9.22 -10.21 -21.80
C PRO A 94 -9.94 -11.03 -20.72
N GLY A 95 -10.77 -10.35 -19.90
CA GLY A 95 -11.50 -10.96 -18.80
C GLY A 95 -10.67 -11.32 -17.57
N LEU A 96 -9.39 -10.92 -17.49
CA LEU A 96 -8.51 -11.20 -16.35
C LEU A 96 -7.85 -9.92 -15.86
N TYR A 97 -8.19 -9.51 -14.65
CA TYR A 97 -7.80 -8.22 -14.05
C TYR A 97 -7.28 -8.40 -12.64
N HIS A 98 -6.39 -7.49 -12.22
CA HIS A 98 -5.81 -7.49 -10.88
C HIS A 98 -5.69 -6.06 -10.32
N ASN A 99 -5.72 -5.96 -9.01
CA ASN A 99 -5.22 -4.80 -8.27
C ASN A 99 -3.72 -5.01 -8.07
N THR A 100 -2.89 -4.15 -8.67
CA THR A 100 -1.46 -4.42 -8.80
C THR A 100 -0.62 -3.22 -8.34
N ALA A 101 0.22 -3.43 -7.33
CA ALA A 101 1.28 -2.49 -7.01
C ALA A 101 2.46 -2.70 -7.96
N VAL A 102 3.00 -1.59 -8.48
CA VAL A 102 4.17 -1.60 -9.37
C VAL A 102 5.26 -0.75 -8.75
N VAL A 103 6.45 -1.32 -8.66
CA VAL A 103 7.64 -0.60 -8.20
C VAL A 103 8.45 -0.17 -9.41
N ILE A 104 8.66 1.13 -9.52
CA ILE A 104 9.40 1.75 -10.62
C ILE A 104 10.75 2.21 -10.08
N GLU A 105 11.81 1.74 -10.71
CA GLU A 105 13.20 2.09 -10.36
C GLU A 105 13.55 3.50 -10.83
N LYS A 106 14.57 4.11 -10.22
CA LYS A 106 15.05 5.47 -10.52
C LYS A 106 15.52 5.70 -11.97
N ASP A 107 15.76 4.63 -12.73
CA ASP A 107 16.03 4.71 -14.17
C ASP A 107 14.75 4.67 -15.02
N GLY A 108 13.59 4.58 -14.37
CA GLY A 108 12.27 4.49 -14.99
C GLY A 108 11.84 3.08 -15.40
N SER A 109 12.66 2.07 -15.18
CA SER A 109 12.31 0.68 -15.43
C SER A 109 11.37 0.14 -14.35
N ILE A 110 10.57 -0.88 -14.68
CA ILE A 110 9.78 -1.61 -13.70
C ILE A 110 10.72 -2.56 -12.93
N ALA A 111 10.99 -2.28 -11.67
CA ALA A 111 11.76 -3.15 -10.79
C ALA A 111 11.01 -4.46 -10.48
N GLY A 112 9.70 -4.36 -10.33
CA GLY A 112 8.82 -5.49 -10.09
C GLY A 112 7.38 -5.09 -9.87
N LYS A 113 6.52 -6.08 -9.66
CA LYS A 113 5.11 -5.87 -9.33
C LYS A 113 4.60 -6.91 -8.34
N TYR A 114 3.59 -6.52 -7.58
CA TYR A 114 2.85 -7.39 -6.67
C TYR A 114 1.36 -7.28 -7.00
N ARG A 115 0.68 -8.41 -7.20
CA ARG A 115 -0.77 -8.49 -7.37
C ARG A 115 -1.42 -8.79 -6.03
N LYS A 116 -2.35 -7.96 -5.59
CA LYS A 116 -3.08 -8.09 -4.32
C LYS A 116 -3.61 -9.51 -4.15
N MET A 117 -3.21 -10.18 -3.09
CA MET A 117 -3.55 -11.59 -2.84
C MET A 117 -4.88 -11.75 -2.13
N HIS A 118 -5.15 -10.88 -1.14
CA HIS A 118 -6.39 -10.92 -0.39
C HIS A 118 -7.34 -9.86 -0.94
N ILE A 119 -8.45 -10.30 -1.51
CA ILE A 119 -9.44 -9.43 -2.17
C ILE A 119 -10.67 -9.33 -1.26
N PRO A 120 -11.04 -8.13 -0.77
CA PRO A 120 -12.23 -7.91 0.03
C PRO A 120 -13.52 -8.04 -0.80
N ASP A 121 -14.63 -8.25 -0.11
CA ASP A 121 -15.97 -8.32 -0.68
C ASP A 121 -17.00 -7.85 0.35
N ASP A 122 -16.73 -6.70 0.92
CA ASP A 122 -17.58 -6.06 1.91
C ASP A 122 -18.46 -4.98 1.26
N PRO A 123 -19.54 -4.51 1.92
CA PRO A 123 -20.36 -3.41 1.42
C PRO A 123 -19.51 -2.19 1.04
N ALA A 124 -19.70 -1.66 -0.17
CA ALA A 124 -18.92 -0.60 -0.79
C ALA A 124 -17.43 -0.95 -1.09
N TYR A 125 -17.04 -2.21 -0.91
CA TYR A 125 -15.71 -2.73 -1.26
C TYR A 125 -15.82 -4.02 -2.09
N TYR A 126 -16.60 -3.99 -3.19
CA TYR A 126 -16.88 -5.12 -4.07
C TYR A 126 -15.70 -5.43 -5.00
N GLU A 127 -14.51 -5.60 -4.42
CA GLU A 127 -13.30 -5.82 -5.20
C GLU A 127 -13.27 -7.18 -5.90
N LYS A 128 -13.96 -8.20 -5.38
CA LYS A 128 -14.04 -9.52 -6.05
C LYS A 128 -14.77 -9.50 -7.38
N PHE A 129 -15.62 -8.50 -7.61
CA PHE A 129 -16.23 -8.30 -8.93
C PHE A 129 -15.20 -7.91 -9.98
N TYR A 130 -14.18 -7.14 -9.59
CA TYR A 130 -13.18 -6.58 -10.49
C TYR A 130 -11.89 -7.41 -10.55
N PHE A 131 -11.41 -7.94 -9.43
CA PHE A 131 -10.05 -8.46 -9.32
C PHE A 131 -9.98 -9.95 -9.06
N THR A 132 -9.15 -10.62 -9.86
CA THR A 132 -8.66 -11.95 -9.54
C THR A 132 -7.60 -11.85 -8.45
N PRO A 133 -7.60 -12.75 -7.44
CA PRO A 133 -6.51 -12.83 -6.48
C PRO A 133 -5.13 -12.92 -7.14
N GLY A 134 -4.13 -12.35 -6.50
CA GLY A 134 -2.76 -12.35 -6.99
C GLY A 134 -2.17 -13.76 -7.15
N ASP A 135 -1.29 -13.92 -8.11
CA ASP A 135 -0.67 -15.19 -8.49
C ASP A 135 0.86 -15.12 -8.58
N LEU A 136 1.44 -14.02 -8.09
CA LEU A 136 2.90 -13.82 -8.11
C LEU A 136 3.58 -14.27 -6.80
N GLY A 137 2.80 -14.69 -5.80
CA GLY A 137 3.30 -15.00 -4.47
C GLY A 137 3.67 -13.75 -3.65
N PHE A 138 4.18 -13.98 -2.44
CA PHE A 138 4.64 -12.95 -1.52
C PHE A 138 6.16 -12.80 -1.65
N HIS A 139 6.61 -12.05 -2.65
CA HIS A 139 8.04 -11.83 -2.92
C HIS A 139 8.39 -10.36 -2.84
N PRO A 140 9.36 -9.98 -1.99
CA PRO A 140 9.84 -8.61 -1.96
C PRO A 140 10.57 -8.26 -3.25
N ILE A 141 10.55 -6.97 -3.60
CA ILE A 141 11.09 -6.43 -4.85
C ILE A 141 12.42 -5.75 -4.57
N ASP A 142 13.47 -6.14 -5.27
CA ASP A 142 14.79 -5.53 -5.17
C ASP A 142 14.82 -4.20 -5.91
N THR A 143 15.35 -3.17 -5.23
CA THR A 143 15.51 -1.82 -5.78
C THR A 143 16.84 -1.21 -5.33
N SER A 144 17.21 -0.08 -5.95
CA SER A 144 18.40 0.69 -5.56
C SER A 144 18.31 1.26 -4.13
N VAL A 145 17.11 1.37 -3.55
CA VAL A 145 16.89 1.91 -2.20
C VAL A 145 16.70 0.83 -1.13
N GLY A 146 16.58 -0.43 -1.54
CA GLY A 146 16.41 -1.57 -0.64
C GLY A 146 15.47 -2.61 -1.21
N ARG A 147 15.23 -3.66 -0.44
CA ARG A 147 14.34 -4.75 -0.76
C ARG A 147 12.95 -4.47 -0.19
N LEU A 148 12.00 -4.15 -1.05
CA LEU A 148 10.66 -3.66 -0.67
C LEU A 148 9.66 -4.80 -0.57
N GLY A 149 9.10 -5.04 0.59
CA GLY A 149 7.97 -5.94 0.81
C GLY A 149 6.66 -5.21 0.52
N VAL A 150 6.25 -5.16 -0.74
CA VAL A 150 5.03 -4.44 -1.14
C VAL A 150 3.83 -5.37 -1.06
N LEU A 151 2.83 -4.93 -0.33
CA LEU A 151 1.52 -5.57 -0.14
C LEU A 151 0.45 -4.50 -0.40
N VAL A 152 -0.82 -4.89 -0.59
CA VAL A 152 -1.88 -3.91 -0.91
C VAL A 152 -3.06 -4.05 0.02
N CYS A 153 -3.44 -2.97 0.69
CA CYS A 153 -4.66 -2.75 1.45
C CYS A 153 -5.11 -3.96 2.30
N TRP A 154 -6.06 -4.77 1.83
CA TRP A 154 -6.63 -5.91 2.58
C TRP A 154 -5.58 -6.92 3.06
N ASP A 155 -4.43 -7.03 2.36
CA ASP A 155 -3.28 -7.83 2.82
C ASP A 155 -2.79 -7.42 4.21
N GLN A 156 -3.06 -6.18 4.63
CA GLN A 156 -2.64 -5.60 5.91
C GLN A 156 -3.23 -6.32 7.13
N TRP A 157 -4.32 -7.05 6.97
CA TRP A 157 -4.94 -7.80 8.06
C TRP A 157 -4.32 -9.18 8.31
N TYR A 158 -3.46 -9.65 7.38
CA TYR A 158 -2.91 -11.00 7.37
C TYR A 158 -1.43 -11.01 7.77
N PRO A 159 -1.10 -11.41 9.01
CA PRO A 159 0.27 -11.45 9.49
C PRO A 159 1.16 -12.43 8.69
N GLU A 160 0.57 -13.44 8.06
CA GLU A 160 1.27 -14.40 7.20
C GLU A 160 1.93 -13.70 6.00
N ALA A 161 1.25 -12.76 5.36
CA ALA A 161 1.79 -12.01 4.23
C ALA A 161 3.02 -11.19 4.65
N ALA A 162 2.91 -10.43 5.74
CA ALA A 162 4.00 -9.66 6.33
C ALA A 162 5.20 -10.55 6.70
N ARG A 163 4.91 -11.72 7.30
CA ARG A 163 5.93 -12.70 7.70
C ARG A 163 6.66 -13.28 6.51
N LEU A 164 5.95 -13.65 5.44
CA LEU A 164 6.57 -14.20 4.23
C LEU A 164 7.48 -13.20 3.54
N MET A 165 7.10 -11.92 3.48
CA MET A 165 7.97 -10.85 2.97
C MET A 165 9.24 -10.70 3.83
N ALA A 166 9.08 -10.68 5.16
CA ALA A 166 10.20 -10.56 6.09
C ALA A 166 11.17 -11.76 6.03
N LEU A 167 10.65 -12.98 5.89
CA LEU A 167 11.46 -14.20 5.77
C LEU A 167 12.28 -14.25 4.48
N GLN A 168 11.85 -13.52 3.45
CA GLN A 168 12.59 -13.38 2.19
C GLN A 168 13.48 -12.14 2.17
N GLY A 169 13.68 -11.49 3.33
CA GLY A 169 14.65 -10.42 3.50
C GLY A 169 14.17 -9.04 3.10
N ALA A 170 12.86 -8.75 3.16
CA ALA A 170 12.38 -7.38 3.02
C ALA A 170 13.04 -6.46 4.05
N ASP A 171 13.47 -5.28 3.61
CA ASP A 171 14.01 -4.21 4.46
C ASP A 171 12.89 -3.41 5.13
N MET A 172 11.72 -3.34 4.49
CA MET A 172 10.51 -2.66 4.98
C MET A 172 9.25 -3.28 4.36
N LEU A 173 8.09 -3.05 4.99
CA LEU A 173 6.79 -3.38 4.42
C LEU A 173 6.07 -2.10 3.99
N ILE A 174 5.45 -2.14 2.82
CA ILE A 174 4.76 -1.00 2.21
C ILE A 174 3.35 -1.44 1.82
N TYR A 175 2.36 -0.62 2.19
CA TYR A 175 0.95 -0.89 1.94
C TYR A 175 0.24 0.31 1.32
N PRO A 176 0.20 0.43 -0.04
CA PRO A 176 -0.83 1.23 -0.70
C PRO A 176 -2.21 0.79 -0.23
N THR A 177 -3.04 1.73 0.22
CA THR A 177 -4.29 1.43 0.93
C THR A 177 -5.43 2.33 0.46
N ALA A 178 -6.65 1.79 0.51
CA ALA A 178 -7.91 2.50 0.35
C ALA A 178 -8.89 1.96 1.40
N ILE A 179 -8.91 2.56 2.59
CA ILE A 179 -9.76 2.15 3.70
C ILE A 179 -10.44 3.36 4.34
N GLY A 180 -11.72 3.23 4.63
CA GLY A 180 -12.55 4.30 5.17
C GLY A 180 -13.66 3.75 6.06
N TYR A 181 -14.55 4.65 6.46
CA TYR A 181 -15.70 4.35 7.33
C TYR A 181 -16.93 4.03 6.52
N GLU A 182 -17.75 3.13 7.05
CA GLU A 182 -19.14 3.05 6.63
C GLU A 182 -19.93 4.24 7.20
N SER A 183 -20.86 4.78 6.38
CA SER A 183 -21.64 5.94 6.76
C SER A 183 -22.55 5.68 7.97
N SER A 184 -22.93 4.41 8.19
CA SER A 184 -23.80 3.97 9.29
C SER A 184 -23.06 3.76 10.62
N ASP A 185 -21.73 3.74 10.63
CA ASP A 185 -20.94 3.50 11.84
C ASP A 185 -21.04 4.66 12.83
N THR A 186 -21.11 4.32 14.11
CA THR A 186 -20.97 5.31 15.19
C THR A 186 -19.54 5.83 15.27
N ASP A 187 -19.35 7.02 15.86
CA ASP A 187 -18.01 7.58 16.02
C ASP A 187 -17.10 6.69 16.87
N GLU A 188 -17.66 5.98 17.86
CA GLU A 188 -16.92 5.01 18.67
C GLU A 188 -16.45 3.81 17.82
N GLU A 189 -17.30 3.31 16.90
CA GLU A 189 -16.94 2.21 16.00
C GLU A 189 -15.89 2.66 15.00
N LYS A 190 -16.02 3.84 14.41
CA LYS A 190 -15.02 4.45 13.52
C LYS A 190 -13.64 4.55 14.18
N GLN A 191 -13.62 5.02 15.43
CA GLN A 191 -12.36 5.07 16.19
C GLN A 191 -11.78 3.67 16.41
N ARG A 192 -12.62 2.70 16.77
CA ARG A 192 -12.22 1.31 17.03
C ARG A 192 -11.61 0.65 15.80
N GLN A 193 -12.23 0.82 14.63
CA GLN A 193 -11.74 0.29 13.35
C GLN A 193 -10.37 0.88 12.97
N ARG A 194 -10.21 2.20 13.09
CA ARG A 194 -8.94 2.88 12.80
C ARG A 194 -7.83 2.46 13.76
N GLU A 195 -8.13 2.28 15.04
CA GLU A 195 -7.16 1.78 16.03
C GLU A 195 -6.81 0.30 15.77
N ALA A 196 -7.77 -0.53 15.38
CA ALA A 196 -7.53 -1.93 14.99
C ALA A 196 -6.55 -1.99 13.79
N TRP A 197 -6.78 -1.17 12.76
CA TRP A 197 -5.91 -1.07 11.60
C TRP A 197 -4.47 -0.68 11.99
N THR A 198 -4.31 0.41 12.74
CA THR A 198 -3.00 0.88 13.18
C THR A 198 -2.30 -0.17 14.05
N THR A 199 -3.04 -0.85 14.94
CA THR A 199 -2.51 -1.87 15.84
C THR A 199 -2.02 -3.09 15.07
N ALA A 200 -2.80 -3.61 14.11
CA ALA A 200 -2.41 -4.73 13.27
C ALA A 200 -1.10 -4.45 12.53
N MET A 201 -0.99 -3.29 11.91
CA MET A 201 0.18 -2.88 11.13
C MET A 201 1.43 -2.68 12.00
N ARG A 202 1.28 -2.05 13.18
CA ARG A 202 2.36 -1.94 14.17
C ARG A 202 2.77 -3.30 14.70
N GLY A 203 1.82 -4.23 14.85
CA GLY A 203 2.10 -5.62 15.17
C GLY A 203 3.00 -6.30 14.14
N HIS A 204 2.79 -6.04 12.85
CA HIS A 204 3.68 -6.54 11.79
C HIS A 204 5.09 -5.96 11.91
N ALA A 205 5.22 -4.66 12.22
CA ALA A 205 6.53 -4.03 12.43
C ALA A 205 7.29 -4.70 13.58
N VAL A 206 6.66 -4.86 14.74
CA VAL A 206 7.26 -5.49 15.94
C VAL A 206 7.61 -6.94 15.66
N ALA A 207 6.64 -7.74 15.16
CA ALA A 207 6.84 -9.18 14.99
C ALA A 207 7.93 -9.52 13.96
N ASN A 208 8.23 -8.62 13.03
CA ASN A 208 9.24 -8.81 11.99
C ASN A 208 10.49 -7.96 12.19
N GLY A 209 10.49 -7.02 13.13
CA GLY A 209 11.62 -6.14 13.43
C GLY A 209 12.02 -5.29 12.23
N LEU A 210 11.05 -4.69 11.51
CA LEU A 210 11.28 -3.86 10.33
C LEU A 210 10.22 -2.73 10.22
N PRO A 211 10.53 -1.62 9.50
CA PRO A 211 9.58 -0.54 9.32
C PRO A 211 8.35 -0.95 8.50
N VAL A 212 7.21 -0.34 8.83
CA VAL A 212 5.95 -0.48 8.09
C VAL A 212 5.46 0.90 7.65
N ILE A 213 5.13 1.02 6.37
CA ILE A 213 4.61 2.25 5.77
C ILE A 213 3.22 1.95 5.19
N ALA A 214 2.19 2.61 5.69
CA ALA A 214 0.82 2.52 5.18
C ALA A 214 0.40 3.87 4.61
N VAL A 215 -0.01 3.88 3.35
CA VAL A 215 -0.41 5.10 2.63
C VAL A 215 -1.85 4.96 2.18
N ASN A 216 -2.74 5.72 2.83
CA ASN A 216 -4.17 5.66 2.61
C ASN A 216 -4.68 6.86 1.82
N ARG A 217 -5.86 6.72 1.24
CA ARG A 217 -6.69 7.82 0.73
C ARG A 217 -7.24 8.65 1.88
N VAL A 218 -7.69 9.87 1.59
CA VAL A 218 -8.34 10.77 2.55
C VAL A 218 -9.54 11.46 1.93
N GLY A 219 -10.51 11.82 2.75
CA GLY A 219 -11.68 12.59 2.34
C GLY A 219 -12.82 11.74 1.78
N HIS A 220 -13.91 12.40 1.42
CA HIS A 220 -15.10 11.76 0.90
C HIS A 220 -15.02 11.57 -0.61
N GLU A 221 -15.05 10.31 -1.06
CA GLU A 221 -15.18 9.99 -2.48
C GLU A 221 -16.63 9.58 -2.79
N PRO A 222 -17.35 10.32 -3.64
CA PRO A 222 -18.72 10.00 -4.01
C PRO A 222 -18.77 8.73 -4.86
N ASP A 223 -19.93 8.09 -4.87
CA ASP A 223 -20.28 7.10 -5.88
C ASP A 223 -20.97 7.82 -7.05
N PRO A 224 -20.34 7.92 -8.24
CA PRO A 224 -20.94 8.60 -9.38
C PRO A 224 -22.24 7.95 -9.89
N SER A 225 -22.51 6.70 -9.52
CA SER A 225 -23.76 5.99 -9.86
C SER A 225 -24.91 6.28 -8.89
N GLU A 226 -24.64 6.97 -7.79
CA GLU A 226 -25.60 7.31 -6.72
C GLU A 226 -26.26 6.08 -6.06
N GLN A 227 -25.68 4.88 -6.22
CA GLN A 227 -26.17 3.65 -5.57
C GLN A 227 -25.74 3.56 -4.11
N THR A 228 -24.68 4.25 -3.76
CA THR A 228 -24.15 4.37 -2.40
C THR A 228 -24.03 5.83 -1.99
N GLN A 229 -23.76 6.09 -0.71
CA GLN A 229 -23.48 7.45 -0.21
C GLN A 229 -22.03 7.89 -0.41
N GLY A 230 -21.22 7.06 -1.07
CA GLY A 230 -19.78 7.27 -1.12
C GLY A 230 -19.05 6.71 0.11
N ILE A 231 -17.73 6.80 0.09
CA ILE A 231 -16.87 6.35 1.18
C ILE A 231 -16.13 7.56 1.77
N GLN A 232 -16.16 7.67 3.09
CA GLN A 232 -15.28 8.58 3.84
C GLN A 232 -13.97 7.86 4.15
N PHE A 233 -12.94 8.05 3.34
CA PHE A 233 -11.61 7.55 3.61
C PHE A 233 -10.98 8.29 4.78
N TRP A 234 -10.40 7.56 5.72
CA TRP A 234 -9.96 8.12 7.01
C TRP A 234 -8.51 8.60 7.04
N GLY A 235 -7.83 8.74 5.89
CA GLY A 235 -6.45 9.20 5.87
C GLY A 235 -5.58 8.42 6.85
N SER A 236 -5.02 9.13 7.82
CA SER A 236 -4.22 8.56 8.90
C SER A 236 -3.03 7.72 8.42
N SER A 237 -2.54 7.95 7.20
CA SER A 237 -1.33 7.31 6.67
C SER A 237 -0.20 7.41 7.69
N PHE A 238 0.61 6.36 7.84
CA PHE A 238 1.61 6.38 8.89
C PHE A 238 2.87 5.59 8.53
N VAL A 239 3.92 5.86 9.29
CA VAL A 239 5.15 5.08 9.30
C VAL A 239 5.41 4.60 10.72
N ALA A 240 5.56 3.29 10.87
CA ALA A 240 6.00 2.67 12.12
C ALA A 240 7.44 2.17 11.98
N GLY A 241 8.23 2.36 13.02
CA GLY A 241 9.58 1.79 13.12
C GLY A 241 9.57 0.32 13.54
N PRO A 242 10.74 -0.33 13.60
CA PRO A 242 10.86 -1.78 13.80
C PRO A 242 10.44 -2.28 15.19
N GLN A 243 10.18 -1.39 16.14
CA GLN A 243 9.62 -1.68 17.45
C GLN A 243 8.16 -1.26 17.58
N GLY A 244 7.51 -0.92 16.45
CA GLY A 244 6.12 -0.50 16.40
C GLY A 244 5.89 0.95 16.82
N GLU A 245 6.95 1.72 17.08
CA GLU A 245 6.87 3.14 17.38
C GLU A 245 6.36 3.92 16.16
N LEU A 246 5.45 4.85 16.36
CA LEU A 246 4.99 5.72 15.28
C LEU A 246 6.03 6.81 15.03
N LEU A 247 6.70 6.72 13.87
CA LEU A 247 7.64 7.73 13.39
C LEU A 247 6.89 8.93 12.80
N TYR A 248 5.74 8.68 12.20
CA TYR A 248 4.83 9.69 11.68
C TYR A 248 3.40 9.14 11.58
N ARG A 249 2.41 10.03 11.71
CA ARG A 249 1.00 9.76 11.40
C ARG A 249 0.38 11.03 10.80
N ALA A 250 -0.18 10.89 9.60
CA ALA A 250 -0.91 11.95 8.91
C ALA A 250 -2.27 12.22 9.57
N CYS A 251 -2.84 13.36 9.26
CA CYS A 251 -4.18 13.73 9.68
C CYS A 251 -5.23 12.79 9.08
N ASP A 252 -6.39 12.70 9.71
CA ASP A 252 -7.47 11.81 9.29
C ASP A 252 -8.49 12.46 8.34
N ASN A 253 -8.37 13.75 8.09
CA ASN A 253 -9.34 14.52 7.30
C ASN A 253 -8.72 15.44 6.24
N ASP A 254 -7.40 15.55 6.16
CA ASP A 254 -6.70 16.42 5.22
C ASP A 254 -5.66 15.68 4.39
N GLU A 255 -5.36 16.22 3.22
CA GLU A 255 -4.24 15.76 2.39
C GLU A 255 -2.91 16.00 3.09
N ASP A 256 -1.94 15.12 2.82
CA ASP A 256 -0.61 15.28 3.38
C ASP A 256 0.49 14.84 2.39
N SER A 257 1.59 15.58 2.41
CA SER A 257 2.80 15.33 1.62
C SER A 257 4.01 15.23 2.55
N VAL A 258 4.31 14.01 2.93
CA VAL A 258 5.22 13.68 4.03
C VAL A 258 6.58 13.25 3.51
N ILE A 259 7.64 13.72 4.16
CA ILE A 259 9.00 13.21 4.00
C ILE A 259 9.61 12.97 5.37
N LEU A 260 10.24 11.81 5.54
CA LEU A 260 10.97 11.45 6.76
C LEU A 260 12.14 10.52 6.45
N SER A 261 13.09 10.44 7.37
CA SER A 261 14.23 9.51 7.28
C SER A 261 13.95 8.24 8.08
N ILE A 262 14.23 7.08 7.48
CA ILE A 262 14.20 5.77 8.13
C ILE A 262 15.63 5.26 8.24
N ASN A 263 16.02 4.83 9.45
CA ASN A 263 17.30 4.17 9.67
C ASN A 263 17.17 2.67 9.48
N LEU A 264 17.60 2.15 8.35
CA LEU A 264 17.51 0.72 8.01
C LEU A 264 18.45 -0.16 8.86
N ASP A 265 19.59 0.39 9.32
CA ASP A 265 20.49 -0.35 10.22
C ASP A 265 19.85 -0.58 11.60
N HIS A 266 18.86 0.25 11.99
CA HIS A 266 18.16 0.09 13.26
C HIS A 266 17.36 -1.22 13.29
N SER A 267 16.78 -1.63 12.18
CA SER A 267 16.06 -2.93 12.07
C SER A 267 16.99 -4.12 12.38
N GLU A 268 18.22 -4.10 11.87
CA GLU A 268 19.21 -5.15 12.18
C GLU A 268 19.56 -5.16 13.66
N ASN A 269 19.75 -3.99 14.28
CA ASN A 269 20.04 -3.89 15.71
C ASN A 269 18.88 -4.43 16.56
N VAL A 270 17.64 -4.06 16.22
CA VAL A 270 16.44 -4.57 16.91
C VAL A 270 16.37 -6.09 16.82
N ARG A 271 16.59 -6.66 15.63
CA ARG A 271 16.57 -8.12 15.41
C ARG A 271 17.67 -8.85 16.17
N ARG A 272 18.79 -8.19 16.45
CA ARG A 272 19.86 -8.75 17.31
C ARG A 272 19.46 -8.74 18.77
N TRP A 273 18.82 -7.67 19.24
CA TRP A 273 18.38 -7.55 20.63
C TRP A 273 17.15 -8.42 20.92
N TRP A 274 16.20 -8.44 19.97
CA TRP A 274 14.96 -9.23 20.03
C TRP A 274 14.90 -10.18 18.84
N PRO A 275 15.51 -11.36 18.95
CA PRO A 275 15.72 -12.26 17.81
C PRO A 275 14.47 -13.09 17.49
N PHE A 276 13.32 -12.46 17.30
CA PHE A 276 12.04 -13.13 17.07
C PHE A 276 12.07 -14.07 15.86
N LEU A 277 12.80 -13.73 14.78
CA LEU A 277 12.92 -14.61 13.61
C LEU A 277 13.72 -15.87 13.91
N ARG A 278 14.81 -15.77 14.74
CA ARG A 278 15.64 -16.90 15.15
C ARG A 278 14.87 -17.86 16.05
N ASP A 279 14.07 -17.33 16.98
CA ASP A 279 13.42 -18.08 18.04
C ASP A 279 12.07 -18.69 17.61
N ARG A 280 11.73 -18.61 16.32
CA ARG A 280 10.52 -19.24 15.75
C ARG A 280 10.59 -20.75 15.88
N ARG A 281 9.49 -21.37 16.32
CA ARG A 281 9.31 -22.81 16.41
C ARG A 281 8.78 -23.36 15.09
N ILE A 282 9.62 -23.31 14.04
CA ILE A 282 9.25 -23.70 12.67
C ILE A 282 8.82 -25.17 12.56
N ASP A 283 9.22 -25.98 13.50
CA ASP A 283 8.84 -27.37 13.68
C ASP A 283 7.36 -27.55 14.07
N GLU A 284 6.73 -26.52 14.65
CA GLU A 284 5.36 -26.58 15.18
C GLU A 284 4.33 -25.79 14.34
N TYR A 285 4.75 -25.06 13.30
CA TYR A 285 3.86 -24.17 12.54
C TYR A 285 3.19 -24.83 11.33
N GLY A 286 3.29 -26.14 11.15
CA GLY A 286 2.73 -26.85 9.99
C GLY A 286 1.22 -26.64 9.80
N GLU A 287 0.48 -26.52 10.89
CA GLU A 287 -0.98 -26.38 10.89
C GLU A 287 -1.47 -24.99 10.42
N ILE A 288 -0.59 -23.98 10.35
CA ILE A 288 -0.98 -22.60 9.96
C ILE A 288 -1.55 -22.52 8.54
N THR A 289 -1.30 -23.51 7.70
CA THR A 289 -1.83 -23.60 6.34
C THR A 289 -3.26 -24.13 6.28
N LYS A 290 -3.79 -24.64 7.38
CA LYS A 290 -5.18 -25.07 7.49
C LYS A 290 -6.08 -23.90 7.79
N ARG A 291 -7.30 -23.91 7.24
CA ARG A 291 -8.31 -22.90 7.53
C ARG A 291 -8.86 -23.00 8.95
N PHE A 292 -8.92 -24.20 9.47
CA PHE A 292 -9.36 -24.56 10.82
C PHE A 292 -8.65 -25.84 11.27
N ILE A 293 -8.40 -25.97 12.56
CA ILE A 293 -7.79 -27.16 13.16
C ILE A 293 -8.85 -27.86 13.99
N ASP A 294 -9.24 -29.12 13.60
CA ASP A 294 -10.22 -29.96 14.29
C ASP A 294 -9.55 -30.69 15.50
#